data_469df5eee3e382452f3bc8a5de551f0c
#
_entry.id   469df5eee3e382452f3bc8a5de551f0c
#
_cell.length_a   1.000
_cell.length_b   1.000
_cell.length_c   1.000
_cell.angle_alpha   90.00
_cell.angle_beta   90.00
_cell.angle_gamma   90.00
#
_symmetry.space_group_name_H-M   'P 1'
#
loop_
_entity.id
_entity.type
_entity.pdbx_description
1 polymer ?
#
loop_
_entity_poly.entity_id
_entity_poly.type
_entity_poly.pdbx_seq_one_letter_code
_entity_poly.pdbx_strand_id
1 'polypeptide(L)'
;AQKLMEAYHITEAECVYASQTVKATKRESAWRTMLANTVASLYVCEALRDVLRGQMIFYGEPFDAFMAKEMYCYLSKTIDRMVKQNIRKRNTLKYKNQYRFGIACRLAFRIDELGQQVSWAPEREHKLLAVKKAAENEFGIIMRGELKTPLRDKAFTRGVADGGTVSLHRQATARNGYLEG
;
A
#
# COMPACT_ATOMS: atom_id res chain seq x y z
N ALA A 1 -21.40 -15.10 9.26
CA ALA A 1 -20.78 -14.93 7.95
C ALA A 1 -21.49 -15.82 6.92
N GLN A 2 -21.55 -17.15 7.09
CA GLN A 2 -22.21 -18.07 6.16
C GLN A 2 -23.67 -17.73 5.85
N LYS A 3 -24.48 -17.35 6.86
CA LYS A 3 -25.88 -16.94 6.69
C LYS A 3 -26.05 -15.65 5.86
N LEU A 4 -25.07 -14.74 5.89
CA LEU A 4 -25.08 -13.53 5.06
C LEU A 4 -24.70 -13.82 3.60
N MET A 5 -23.73 -14.71 3.39
CA MET A 5 -23.36 -15.15 2.04
C MET A 5 -24.50 -15.93 1.37
N GLU A 6 -25.19 -16.79 2.13
CA GLU A 6 -26.42 -17.51 1.67
C GLU A 6 -27.56 -16.52 1.35
N ALA A 7 -27.74 -15.46 2.15
CA ALA A 7 -28.80 -14.46 1.95
C ALA A 7 -28.60 -13.60 0.70
N TYR A 8 -27.34 -13.40 0.28
CA TYR A 8 -27.02 -12.60 -0.91
C TYR A 8 -26.63 -13.44 -2.12
N HIS A 9 -26.69 -14.77 -2.05
CA HIS A 9 -26.30 -15.70 -3.12
C HIS A 9 -24.90 -15.48 -3.69
N ILE A 10 -23.97 -14.90 -2.91
CA ILE A 10 -22.60 -14.66 -3.32
C ILE A 10 -21.79 -15.92 -3.01
N THR A 11 -21.48 -16.70 -4.00
CA THR A 11 -20.53 -17.81 -3.89
C THR A 11 -19.10 -17.29 -4.04
N GLU A 12 -18.11 -17.90 -3.35
CA GLU A 12 -16.68 -17.57 -3.52
C GLU A 12 -16.22 -17.63 -4.99
N ALA A 13 -16.93 -18.36 -5.84
CA ALA A 13 -16.67 -18.47 -7.28
C ALA A 13 -17.04 -17.23 -8.11
N GLU A 14 -17.81 -16.29 -7.56
CA GLU A 14 -18.26 -15.08 -8.27
C GLU A 14 -17.38 -13.86 -7.99
N CYS A 15 -16.43 -13.94 -7.05
CA CYS A 15 -15.48 -12.86 -6.81
C CYS A 15 -14.47 -12.80 -7.96
N VAL A 16 -14.60 -11.80 -8.83
CA VAL A 16 -13.59 -11.49 -9.86
C VAL A 16 -12.47 -10.72 -9.20
N TYR A 17 -11.26 -11.29 -9.21
CA TYR A 17 -10.06 -10.59 -8.79
C TYR A 17 -9.24 -10.12 -10.00
N ALA A 18 -8.50 -9.04 -9.81
CA ALA A 18 -7.64 -8.49 -10.85
C ALA A 18 -6.29 -8.06 -10.26
N SER A 19 -5.27 -8.07 -11.09
CA SER A 19 -3.95 -7.58 -10.76
C SER A 19 -3.67 -6.23 -11.39
N GLN A 20 -3.12 -5.30 -10.62
CA GLN A 20 -2.60 -4.01 -11.07
C GLN A 20 -1.11 -3.94 -10.79
N THR A 21 -0.31 -3.59 -11.79
CA THR A 21 1.14 -3.63 -11.68
C THR A 21 1.76 -2.23 -11.69
N VAL A 22 2.86 -2.08 -10.94
CA VAL A 22 3.72 -0.89 -10.95
C VAL A 22 5.15 -1.34 -11.16
N LYS A 23 5.87 -0.66 -12.05
CA LYS A 23 7.29 -0.92 -12.25
C LYS A 23 8.06 -0.73 -10.94
N ALA A 24 8.82 -1.73 -10.55
CA ALA A 24 9.66 -1.75 -9.37
C ALA A 24 11.10 -2.11 -9.76
N THR A 25 12.03 -2.07 -8.83
CA THR A 25 13.42 -2.50 -9.07
C THR A 25 13.62 -3.92 -8.54
N LYS A 26 14.59 -4.67 -9.12
CA LYS A 26 14.95 -6.02 -8.62
C LYS A 26 15.34 -6.01 -7.14
N ARG A 27 15.90 -4.91 -6.65
CA ARG A 27 16.23 -4.68 -5.22
C ARG A 27 15.42 -3.49 -4.71
N GLU A 28 14.14 -3.73 -4.43
CA GLU A 28 13.28 -2.69 -3.90
C GLU A 28 13.67 -2.32 -2.48
N SER A 29 13.59 -1.04 -2.15
CA SER A 29 13.87 -0.56 -0.81
C SER A 29 12.74 -0.93 0.16
N ALA A 30 13.10 -1.31 1.40
CA ALA A 30 12.17 -1.77 2.43
C ALA A 30 11.00 -0.78 2.67
N TRP A 31 11.24 0.52 2.58
CA TRP A 31 10.19 1.52 2.74
C TRP A 31 9.08 1.44 1.67
N ARG A 32 9.44 1.07 0.44
CA ARG A 32 8.47 0.89 -0.65
C ARG A 32 7.62 -0.35 -0.46
N THR A 33 8.23 -1.45 -0.02
CA THR A 33 7.51 -2.68 0.31
C THR A 33 6.54 -2.45 1.47
N MET A 34 7.00 -1.77 2.52
CA MET A 34 6.14 -1.41 3.65
C MET A 34 4.96 -0.55 3.21
N LEU A 35 5.21 0.49 2.42
CA LEU A 35 4.16 1.39 1.90
C LEU A 35 3.15 0.62 1.04
N ALA A 36 3.64 -0.29 0.17
CA ALA A 36 2.77 -1.11 -0.67
C ALA A 36 1.84 -2.00 0.17
N ASN A 37 2.39 -2.69 1.18
CA ASN A 37 1.60 -3.54 2.07
C ASN A 37 0.55 -2.73 2.84
N THR A 38 0.92 -1.56 3.35
CA THR A 38 -0.01 -0.69 4.08
C THR A 38 -1.16 -0.19 3.18
N VAL A 39 -0.83 0.25 1.97
CA VAL A 39 -1.83 0.72 1.01
C VAL A 39 -2.72 -0.43 0.54
N ALA A 40 -2.14 -1.60 0.26
CA ALA A 40 -2.90 -2.78 -0.11
C ALA A 40 -3.89 -3.19 1.00
N SER A 41 -3.43 -3.21 2.25
CA SER A 41 -4.30 -3.47 3.40
C SER A 41 -5.47 -2.48 3.49
N LEU A 42 -5.27 -1.20 3.21
CA LEU A 42 -6.35 -0.19 3.22
C LEU A 42 -7.47 -0.54 2.23
N TYR A 43 -7.12 -1.02 1.04
CA TYR A 43 -8.05 -1.35 -0.04
C TYR A 43 -8.38 -2.84 -0.13
N VAL A 44 -8.15 -3.61 0.93
CA VAL A 44 -8.44 -5.06 0.97
C VAL A 44 -7.78 -5.81 -0.20
N CYS A 45 -6.53 -5.46 -0.50
CA CYS A 45 -5.70 -6.07 -1.53
C CYS A 45 -4.50 -6.79 -0.92
N GLU A 46 -3.89 -7.69 -1.68
CA GLU A 46 -2.57 -8.24 -1.39
C GLU A 46 -1.52 -7.52 -2.24
N ALA A 47 -0.42 -7.08 -1.61
CA ALA A 47 0.72 -6.51 -2.33
C ALA A 47 1.80 -7.58 -2.52
N LEU A 48 2.06 -7.93 -3.76
CA LEU A 48 3.02 -8.94 -4.15
C LEU A 48 4.19 -8.32 -4.91
N ARG A 49 5.36 -8.92 -4.77
CA ARG A 49 6.54 -8.48 -5.49
C ARG A 49 7.02 -9.54 -6.46
N ASP A 50 6.94 -9.25 -7.74
CA ASP A 50 7.59 -10.03 -8.79
C ASP A 50 9.04 -9.53 -8.97
N VAL A 51 9.98 -10.28 -8.39
CA VAL A 51 11.41 -9.95 -8.44
C VAL A 51 11.98 -10.17 -9.84
N LEU A 52 11.47 -11.16 -10.58
CA LEU A 52 11.96 -11.51 -11.92
C LEU A 52 11.60 -10.41 -12.92
N ARG A 53 10.37 -9.98 -12.91
CA ARG A 53 9.86 -8.91 -13.80
C ARG A 53 10.15 -7.51 -13.27
N GLY A 54 10.57 -7.37 -11.99
CA GLY A 54 10.78 -6.08 -11.36
C GLY A 54 9.49 -5.28 -11.24
N GLN A 55 8.44 -5.91 -10.71
CA GLN A 55 7.11 -5.31 -10.57
C GLN A 55 6.59 -5.44 -9.14
N MET A 56 5.80 -4.47 -8.71
CA MET A 56 4.92 -4.56 -7.56
C MET A 56 3.51 -4.80 -8.09
N ILE A 57 2.84 -5.79 -7.57
CA ILE A 57 1.50 -6.21 -7.97
C ILE A 57 0.54 -5.93 -6.82
N PHE A 58 -0.58 -5.27 -7.13
CA PHE A 58 -1.72 -5.12 -6.22
C PHE A 58 -2.82 -6.04 -6.72
N TYR A 59 -3.20 -7.02 -5.91
CA TYR A 59 -4.17 -8.05 -6.25
C TYR A 59 -5.37 -7.98 -5.32
N GLY A 60 -6.57 -7.90 -5.89
CA GLY A 60 -7.81 -7.76 -5.15
C GLY A 60 -8.99 -7.53 -6.09
N GLU A 61 -10.12 -7.08 -5.56
CA GLU A 61 -11.22 -6.66 -6.40
C GLU A 61 -10.75 -5.57 -7.41
N PRO A 62 -11.24 -5.56 -8.66
CA PRO A 62 -10.68 -4.71 -9.72
C PRO A 62 -10.56 -3.24 -9.36
N PHE A 63 -11.58 -2.69 -8.70
CA PHE A 63 -11.61 -1.30 -8.27
C PHE A 63 -10.61 -1.03 -7.13
N ASP A 64 -10.56 -1.92 -6.15
CA ASP A 64 -9.68 -1.81 -5.00
C ASP A 64 -8.22 -1.94 -5.40
N ALA A 65 -7.89 -2.90 -6.27
CA ALA A 65 -6.55 -3.06 -6.83
C ALA A 65 -6.10 -1.81 -7.62
N PHE A 66 -6.99 -1.21 -8.41
CA PHE A 66 -6.72 0.04 -9.10
C PHE A 66 -6.46 1.19 -8.13
N MET A 67 -7.31 1.36 -7.11
CA MET A 67 -7.16 2.41 -6.10
C MET A 67 -5.89 2.24 -5.26
N ALA A 68 -5.57 1.01 -4.88
CA ALA A 68 -4.32 0.69 -4.16
C ALA A 68 -3.09 1.09 -4.98
N LYS A 69 -3.06 0.73 -6.26
CA LYS A 69 -1.98 1.11 -7.18
C LYS A 69 -1.83 2.63 -7.29
N GLU A 70 -2.92 3.37 -7.53
CA GLU A 70 -2.88 4.82 -7.69
C GLU A 70 -2.43 5.53 -6.41
N MET A 71 -2.94 5.10 -5.24
CA MET A 71 -2.50 5.63 -3.95
C MET A 71 -1.01 5.37 -3.71
N TYR A 72 -0.55 4.15 -3.95
CA TYR A 72 0.86 3.80 -3.83
C TYR A 72 1.74 4.67 -4.75
N CYS A 73 1.36 4.85 -6.00
CA CYS A 73 2.08 5.69 -6.95
C CYS A 73 2.15 7.15 -6.49
N TYR A 74 1.03 7.70 -6.01
CA TYR A 74 0.98 9.06 -5.47
C TYR A 74 1.89 9.23 -4.26
N LEU A 75 1.78 8.35 -3.27
CA LEU A 75 2.56 8.43 -2.04
C LEU A 75 4.06 8.23 -2.30
N SER A 76 4.42 7.26 -3.16
CA SER A 76 5.81 7.03 -3.56
C SER A 76 6.44 8.26 -4.23
N LYS A 77 5.73 8.89 -5.18
CA LYS A 77 6.17 10.12 -5.84
C LYS A 77 6.28 11.29 -4.84
N THR A 78 5.35 11.37 -3.89
CA THR A 78 5.37 12.41 -2.85
C THR A 78 6.58 12.24 -1.92
N ILE A 79 6.87 11.03 -1.46
CA ILE A 79 8.06 10.73 -0.65
C ILE A 79 9.34 11.11 -1.40
N ASP A 80 9.47 10.73 -2.67
CA ASP A 80 10.65 11.05 -3.47
C ASP A 80 10.80 12.57 -3.72
N ARG A 81 9.69 13.30 -3.89
CA ARG A 81 9.66 14.76 -3.98
C ARG A 81 10.14 15.40 -2.68
N MET A 82 9.65 14.93 -1.52
CA MET A 82 10.04 15.44 -0.21
C MET A 82 11.55 15.24 0.05
N VAL A 83 12.10 14.10 -0.37
CA VAL A 83 13.57 13.90 -0.30
C VAL A 83 14.32 14.96 -1.11
N LYS A 84 13.85 15.25 -2.33
CA LYS A 84 14.49 16.27 -3.18
C LYS A 84 14.43 17.68 -2.59
N GLN A 85 13.32 18.00 -1.93
CA GLN A 85 13.08 19.32 -1.32
C GLN A 85 13.81 19.49 0.02
N ASN A 86 13.72 18.47 0.90
CA ASN A 86 14.09 18.61 2.30
C ASN A 86 15.50 18.09 2.62
N ILE A 87 16.07 17.23 1.74
CA ILE A 87 17.36 16.59 1.99
C ILE A 87 18.42 17.11 1.00
N ARG A 88 19.55 17.57 1.55
CA ARG A 88 20.65 18.08 0.73
C ARG A 88 21.20 17.01 -0.21
N LYS A 89 21.59 17.40 -1.43
CA LYS A 89 22.12 16.48 -2.46
C LYS A 89 23.32 15.67 -1.95
N ARG A 90 24.19 16.30 -1.12
CA ARG A 90 25.41 15.69 -0.55
C ARG A 90 25.16 14.60 0.50
N ASN A 91 23.95 14.47 1.03
CA ASN A 91 23.64 13.44 1.99
C ASN A 91 23.72 12.05 1.35
N THR A 92 24.22 11.07 2.11
CA THR A 92 24.39 9.69 1.66
C THR A 92 23.07 9.05 1.27
N LEU A 93 23.13 8.01 0.42
CA LEU A 93 21.96 7.22 0.05
C LEU A 93 21.32 6.57 1.30
N LYS A 94 22.14 6.12 2.26
CA LYS A 94 21.67 5.57 3.54
C LYS A 94 20.80 6.59 4.27
N TYR A 95 21.26 7.83 4.43
CA TYR A 95 20.52 8.92 5.07
C TYR A 95 19.18 9.19 4.35
N LYS A 96 19.21 9.29 3.03
CA LYS A 96 17.99 9.49 2.21
C LYS A 96 16.99 8.35 2.36
N ASN A 97 17.46 7.10 2.44
CA ASN A 97 16.59 5.95 2.62
C ASN A 97 16.00 5.88 4.03
N GLN A 98 16.75 6.24 5.07
CA GLN A 98 16.21 6.33 6.43
C GLN A 98 15.12 7.42 6.54
N TYR A 99 15.34 8.56 5.90
CA TYR A 99 14.34 9.62 5.83
C TYR A 99 13.06 9.16 5.12
N ARG A 100 13.18 8.50 3.94
CA ARG A 100 12.03 7.89 3.24
C ARG A 100 11.29 6.90 4.11
N PHE A 101 12.03 6.08 4.84
CA PHE A 101 11.45 5.08 5.72
C PHE A 101 10.67 5.73 6.86
N GLY A 102 11.19 6.81 7.45
CA GLY A 102 10.48 7.59 8.47
C GLY A 102 9.15 8.14 7.96
N ILE A 103 9.14 8.73 6.76
CA ILE A 103 7.89 9.20 6.12
C ILE A 103 6.93 8.03 5.93
N ALA A 104 7.39 6.91 5.36
CA ALA A 104 6.55 5.75 5.08
C ALA A 104 5.96 5.14 6.37
N CYS A 105 6.73 5.07 7.47
CA CYS A 105 6.23 4.66 8.79
C CYS A 105 5.11 5.58 9.29
N ARG A 106 5.28 6.89 9.17
CA ARG A 106 4.25 7.84 9.60
C ARG A 106 2.98 7.73 8.76
N LEU A 107 3.13 7.55 7.46
CA LEU A 107 2.00 7.32 6.55
C LEU A 107 1.29 6.01 6.86
N ALA A 108 2.04 4.93 7.11
CA ALA A 108 1.47 3.64 7.50
C ALA A 108 0.60 3.78 8.76
N PHE A 109 1.13 4.42 9.79
CA PHE A 109 0.39 4.66 11.03
C PHE A 109 -0.92 5.43 10.78
N ARG A 110 -0.87 6.51 9.98
CA ARG A 110 -2.06 7.33 9.66
C ARG A 110 -3.08 6.58 8.80
N ILE A 111 -2.62 5.71 7.90
CA ILE A 111 -3.48 4.86 7.08
C ILE A 111 -4.17 3.81 7.95
N ASP A 112 -3.44 3.22 8.89
CA ASP A 112 -4.01 2.25 9.85
C ASP A 112 -5.06 2.92 10.76
N GLU A 113 -4.81 4.15 11.24
CA GLU A 113 -5.79 4.94 11.99
C GLU A 113 -7.07 5.16 11.17
N LEU A 114 -6.95 5.52 9.89
CA LEU A 114 -8.10 5.67 8.98
C LEU A 114 -8.84 4.34 8.78
N GLY A 115 -8.12 3.25 8.64
CA GLY A 115 -8.70 1.91 8.49
C GLY A 115 -9.47 1.44 9.71
N GLN A 116 -9.05 1.82 10.91
CA GLN A 116 -9.73 1.48 12.17
C GLN A 116 -11.01 2.30 12.40
N GLN A 117 -11.11 3.49 11.86
CA GLN A 117 -12.30 4.35 11.96
C GLN A 117 -13.48 3.82 11.13
N VAL A 118 -13.25 2.93 10.20
CA VAL A 118 -14.29 2.30 9.39
C VAL A 118 -14.78 1.04 10.10
N SER A 119 -16.02 1.01 10.57
CA SER A 119 -16.62 0.02 11.50
C SER A 119 -16.86 -1.40 10.91
N TRP A 120 -16.00 -1.89 10.03
CA TRP A 120 -16.19 -3.13 9.27
C TRP A 120 -15.18 -4.24 9.63
N ALA A 121 -14.60 -4.20 10.79
CA ALA A 121 -13.45 -5.05 11.12
C ALA A 121 -13.61 -6.55 10.78
N PRO A 122 -14.71 -7.25 11.13
CA PRO A 122 -14.84 -8.69 10.86
C PRO A 122 -14.99 -9.03 9.36
N GLU A 123 -15.79 -8.24 8.65
CA GLU A 123 -16.03 -8.47 7.21
C GLU A 123 -14.79 -8.16 6.37
N ARG A 124 -14.07 -7.11 6.74
CA ARG A 124 -12.81 -6.74 6.09
C ARG A 124 -11.73 -7.82 6.27
N GLU A 125 -11.60 -8.38 7.46
CA GLU A 125 -10.64 -9.43 7.74
C GLU A 125 -10.96 -10.69 6.93
N HIS A 126 -12.22 -11.07 6.84
CA HIS A 126 -12.67 -12.20 6.04
C HIS A 126 -12.38 -11.99 4.55
N LYS A 127 -12.68 -10.81 4.00
CA LYS A 127 -12.34 -10.45 2.61
C LYS A 127 -10.84 -10.47 2.36
N LEU A 128 -10.02 -9.97 3.28
CA LEU A 128 -8.58 -9.99 3.15
C LEU A 128 -8.02 -11.42 3.11
N LEU A 129 -8.58 -12.34 3.92
CA LEU A 129 -8.22 -13.75 3.89
C LEU A 129 -8.59 -14.41 2.56
N ALA A 130 -9.78 -14.09 2.01
CA ALA A 130 -10.21 -14.59 0.71
C ALA A 130 -9.28 -14.11 -0.43
N VAL A 131 -8.92 -12.82 -0.44
CA VAL A 131 -7.97 -12.25 -1.40
C VAL A 131 -6.60 -12.91 -1.29
N LYS A 132 -6.09 -13.16 -0.08
CA LYS A 132 -4.83 -13.87 0.14
C LYS A 132 -4.83 -15.27 -0.43
N LYS A 133 -5.89 -16.04 -0.15
CA LYS A 133 -6.07 -17.40 -0.67
C LYS A 133 -6.15 -17.40 -2.20
N ALA A 134 -6.89 -16.47 -2.79
CA ALA A 134 -6.99 -16.32 -4.23
C ALA A 134 -5.64 -15.96 -4.86
N ALA A 135 -4.86 -15.07 -4.25
CA ALA A 135 -3.52 -14.70 -4.69
C ALA A 135 -2.54 -15.90 -4.64
N GLU A 136 -2.60 -16.72 -3.58
CA GLU A 136 -1.80 -17.93 -3.46
C GLU A 136 -2.17 -18.97 -4.55
N ASN A 137 -3.45 -19.08 -4.90
CA ASN A 137 -3.90 -19.96 -5.97
C ASN A 137 -3.43 -19.48 -7.36
N GLU A 138 -3.44 -18.16 -7.61
CA GLU A 138 -3.06 -17.59 -8.91
C GLU A 138 -1.54 -17.50 -9.11
N PHE A 139 -0.80 -17.08 -8.08
CA PHE A 139 0.64 -16.83 -8.18
C PHE A 139 1.52 -17.96 -7.61
N GLY A 140 0.92 -18.96 -6.99
CA GLY A 140 1.63 -20.07 -6.35
C GLY A 140 2.23 -19.67 -4.99
N ILE A 141 3.39 -20.25 -4.65
CA ILE A 141 4.02 -20.04 -3.35
C ILE A 141 4.49 -18.59 -3.20
N ILE A 142 3.85 -17.83 -2.33
CA ILE A 142 4.23 -16.46 -2.00
C ILE A 142 5.21 -16.49 -0.82
N MET A 143 6.47 -16.14 -1.09
CA MET A 143 7.48 -16.02 -0.03
C MET A 143 7.25 -14.73 0.76
N ARG A 144 6.97 -14.85 2.05
CA ARG A 144 6.84 -13.72 2.96
C ARG A 144 8.19 -13.43 3.61
N GLY A 145 8.83 -12.34 3.20
CA GLY A 145 10.08 -11.87 3.80
C GLY A 145 9.83 -10.92 4.96
N GLU A 146 10.64 -11.00 6.00
CA GLU A 146 10.64 -10.00 7.07
C GLU A 146 11.19 -8.66 6.57
N LEU A 147 10.46 -7.58 6.84
CA LEU A 147 10.96 -6.24 6.61
C LEU A 147 12.00 -5.89 7.67
N LYS A 148 13.23 -5.61 7.23
CA LYS A 148 14.28 -5.15 8.14
C LYS A 148 13.85 -3.85 8.82
N THR A 149 13.82 -3.85 10.15
CA THR A 149 13.52 -2.65 10.93
C THR A 149 14.59 -1.58 10.66
N PRO A 150 14.20 -0.34 10.33
CA PRO A 150 15.15 0.73 10.08
C PRO A 150 15.85 1.16 11.39
N LEU A 151 17.06 1.65 11.26
CA LEU A 151 17.70 2.37 12.36
C LEU A 151 16.91 3.67 12.62
N ARG A 152 16.51 3.88 13.86
CA ARG A 152 15.82 5.11 14.30
C ARG A 152 16.83 6.24 14.53
N ASP A 153 17.49 6.68 13.46
CA ASP A 153 18.44 7.78 13.47
C ASP A 153 17.74 9.15 13.25
N LYS A 154 18.55 10.23 13.23
CA LYS A 154 18.05 11.61 13.00
C LYS A 154 17.31 11.74 11.65
N ALA A 155 17.72 10.99 10.63
CA ALA A 155 17.06 11.04 9.32
C ALA A 155 15.67 10.40 9.41
N PHE A 156 15.55 9.27 10.06
CA PHE A 156 14.27 8.59 10.32
C PHE A 156 13.31 9.49 11.08
N THR A 157 13.76 10.04 12.23
CA THR A 157 12.93 10.92 13.07
C THR A 157 12.41 12.14 12.31
N ARG A 158 13.28 12.76 11.50
CA ARG A 158 12.89 13.85 10.62
C ARG A 158 11.86 13.41 9.58
N GLY A 159 12.05 12.22 8.99
CA GLY A 159 11.08 11.64 8.05
C GLY A 159 9.72 11.41 8.68
N VAL A 160 9.66 10.93 9.92
CA VAL A 160 8.40 10.75 10.67
C VAL A 160 7.69 12.10 10.86
N ALA A 161 8.41 13.14 11.26
CA ALA A 161 7.84 14.48 11.42
C ALA A 161 7.26 15.00 10.09
N ASP A 162 8.07 14.98 9.04
CA ASP A 162 7.68 15.48 7.71
C ASP A 162 6.52 14.63 7.09
N GLY A 163 6.46 13.33 7.37
CA GLY A 163 5.38 12.44 6.94
C GLY A 163 4.01 12.81 7.50
N GLY A 164 3.97 13.52 8.63
CA GLY A 164 2.75 14.07 9.20
C GLY A 164 2.08 15.13 8.32
N THR A 165 2.83 15.82 7.46
CA THR A 165 2.34 16.90 6.60
C THR A 165 1.77 16.40 5.26
N VAL A 166 1.95 15.14 4.92
CA VAL A 166 1.45 14.56 3.66
C VAL A 166 -0.08 14.48 3.69
N SER A 167 -0.76 15.05 2.68
CA SER A 167 -2.21 14.94 2.55
C SER A 167 -2.61 13.55 2.04
N LEU A 168 -3.47 12.86 2.77
CA LEU A 168 -4.10 11.61 2.36
C LEU A 168 -5.44 11.83 1.64
N HIS A 169 -6.04 13.03 1.77
CA HIS A 169 -7.38 13.33 1.27
C HIS A 169 -7.41 13.89 -0.17
N ARG A 170 -6.28 14.31 -0.74
CA ARG A 170 -6.25 14.94 -2.07
C ARG A 170 -6.73 14.07 -3.23
N GLN A 171 -6.77 12.75 -3.07
CA GLN A 171 -7.26 11.86 -4.13
C GLN A 171 -8.79 11.71 -4.11
N ALA A 172 -9.45 11.89 -2.97
CA ALA A 172 -10.90 11.84 -2.88
C ALA A 172 -11.56 13.05 -3.57
N THR A 173 -10.94 14.23 -3.51
CA THR A 173 -11.47 15.46 -4.10
C THR A 173 -11.28 15.59 -5.61
N ALA A 174 -10.20 15.02 -6.16
CA ALA A 174 -9.96 15.06 -7.61
C ALA A 174 -10.99 14.25 -8.42
N ARG A 175 -11.74 13.34 -7.79
CA ARG A 175 -12.71 12.47 -8.43
C ARG A 175 -14.09 13.12 -8.58
N ASN A 176 -14.45 14.09 -7.73
CA ASN A 176 -15.72 14.79 -7.82
C ASN A 176 -15.78 15.80 -8.99
N GLY A 177 -14.65 16.18 -9.57
CA GLY A 177 -14.57 17.09 -10.71
C GLY A 177 -14.84 16.47 -12.09
N TYR A 178 -14.92 15.13 -12.19
CA TYR A 178 -15.13 14.42 -13.47
C TYR A 178 -16.57 13.90 -13.66
N LEU A 179 -17.46 14.11 -12.69
CA LEU A 179 -18.86 13.67 -12.79
C LEU A 179 -19.85 14.81 -13.07
N GLU A 180 -19.35 16.05 -13.23
CA GLU A 180 -20.17 17.20 -13.66
C GLU A 180 -19.64 17.71 -15.02
N GLY A 181 -19.89 16.94 -16.06
CA GLY A 181 -19.61 17.33 -17.42
C GLY A 181 -20.45 16.51 -18.40
#